data_cc8968ff75ea3125f4f611b3e0b0c4d0
#
_entry.id   cc8968ff75ea3125f4f611b3e0b0c4d0
#
_cell.length_a   1.000
_cell.length_b   1.000
_cell.length_c   1.000
_cell.angle_alpha   90.00
_cell.angle_beta   90.00
_cell.angle_gamma   90.00
#
_symmetry.space_group_name_H-M   'P 1'
#
loop_
_entity.id
_entity.type
_entity.pdbx_description
1 polymer ?
#
loop_
_entity_poly.entity_id
_entity_poly.type
_entity_poly.pdbx_seq_one_letter_code
_entity_poly.pdbx_strand_id
1 'polypeptide(L)'
;MDRKLVEEALEQARREKANLAIWDRRDTFTVESEHLDDVELGDGHLRVRMQDGRATVYLQLDEIYKLAVEQEGARPVGIRAGFSVGRS
;
A
#
# COMPACT_ATOMS: atom_id res chain seq x y z
N MET A 1 -9.87 -5.55 -5.26
CA MET A 1 -8.64 -6.31 -5.57
C MET A 1 -8.70 -7.65 -4.87
N ASP A 2 -8.14 -8.65 -5.49
CA ASP A 2 -8.11 -9.98 -4.93
C ASP A 2 -7.35 -9.99 -3.61
N ARG A 3 -7.93 -10.64 -2.60
CA ARG A 3 -7.33 -10.69 -1.27
C ARG A 3 -5.92 -11.30 -1.31
N LYS A 4 -5.73 -12.30 -2.17
CA LYS A 4 -4.43 -12.95 -2.25
C LYS A 4 -3.34 -12.01 -2.76
N LEU A 5 -3.68 -11.15 -3.71
CA LEU A 5 -2.73 -10.17 -4.20
C LEU A 5 -2.37 -9.16 -3.10
N VAL A 6 -3.35 -8.75 -2.33
CA VAL A 6 -3.09 -7.82 -1.22
C VAL A 6 -2.19 -8.50 -0.20
N GLU A 7 -2.46 -9.76 0.10
CA GLU A 7 -1.66 -10.51 1.05
C GLU A 7 -0.21 -10.63 0.57
N GLU A 8 -0.02 -10.93 -0.71
CA GLU A 8 1.32 -11.08 -1.25
C GLU A 8 2.09 -9.76 -1.21
N ALA A 9 1.42 -8.67 -1.56
CA ALA A 9 2.07 -7.37 -1.54
C ALA A 9 2.45 -6.97 -0.11
N LEU A 10 1.57 -7.25 0.84
CA LEU A 10 1.83 -6.92 2.23
C LEU A 10 3.01 -7.73 2.76
N GLU A 11 3.05 -9.02 2.43
CA GLU A 11 4.16 -9.87 2.88
C GLU A 11 5.47 -9.43 2.25
N GLN A 12 5.43 -9.07 0.98
CA GLN A 12 6.64 -8.59 0.32
C GLN A 12 7.15 -7.32 0.97
N ALA A 13 6.25 -6.38 1.24
CA ALA A 13 6.63 -5.12 1.86
C ALA A 13 7.26 -5.38 3.24
N ARG A 14 6.68 -6.29 4.01
CA ARG A 14 7.22 -6.61 5.32
C ARG A 14 8.60 -7.26 5.22
N ARG A 15 8.74 -8.19 4.27
CA ARG A 15 10.00 -8.90 4.10
C ARG A 15 11.11 -7.97 3.66
N GLU A 16 10.78 -7.02 2.80
CA GLU A 16 11.78 -6.10 2.26
C GLU A 16 11.91 -4.82 3.08
N LYS A 17 11.10 -4.68 4.11
CA LYS A 17 11.07 -3.47 4.93
C LYS A 17 10.82 -2.24 4.04
N ALA A 18 9.89 -2.38 3.14
CA ALA A 18 9.54 -1.37 2.16
C ALA A 18 8.21 -0.74 2.52
N ASN A 19 7.90 0.37 1.87
CA ASN A 19 6.61 1.02 2.04
C ASN A 19 5.58 0.36 1.15
N LEU A 20 4.33 0.39 1.57
CA LEU A 20 3.24 -0.15 0.76
C LEU A 20 2.33 1.00 0.35
N ALA A 21 2.26 1.27 -0.93
CA ALA A 21 1.38 2.30 -1.47
C ALA A 21 0.11 1.63 -1.98
N ILE A 22 -1.02 2.20 -1.64
CA ILE A 22 -2.33 1.65 -1.94
C ILE A 22 -3.15 2.72 -2.65
N TRP A 23 -3.70 2.37 -3.81
CA TRP A 23 -4.60 3.27 -4.56
C TRP A 23 -5.99 2.71 -4.51
N ASP A 24 -6.92 3.47 -3.95
CA ASP A 24 -8.33 3.12 -4.06
C ASP A 24 -9.02 4.17 -4.93
N ARG A 25 -10.32 4.09 -5.05
CA ARG A 25 -11.03 4.93 -5.98
C ARG A 25 -10.93 6.41 -5.67
N ARG A 26 -10.64 6.76 -4.43
CA ARG A 26 -10.65 8.15 -4.01
C ARG A 26 -9.28 8.71 -3.77
N ASP A 27 -8.34 7.85 -3.42
CA ASP A 27 -7.16 8.36 -2.78
C ASP A 27 -5.98 7.44 -2.94
N THR A 28 -4.81 7.96 -2.64
CA THR A 28 -3.61 7.17 -2.53
C THR A 28 -3.19 7.18 -1.08
N PHE A 29 -2.88 6.01 -0.56
CA PHE A 29 -2.58 5.84 0.84
C PHE A 29 -1.29 5.05 0.97
N THR A 30 -0.31 5.59 1.69
CA THR A 30 0.98 4.91 1.85
C THR A 30 1.16 4.49 3.30
N VAL A 31 1.46 3.22 3.48
CA VAL A 31 1.81 2.68 4.80
C VAL A 31 3.32 2.57 4.82
N GLU A 32 3.95 3.30 5.71
CA GLU A 32 5.40 3.27 5.83
C GLU A 32 5.83 1.95 6.45
N SER A 33 7.05 1.54 6.11
CA SER A 33 7.54 0.23 6.51
C SER A 33 7.46 0.00 8.02
N GLU A 34 7.67 1.03 8.81
CA GLU A 34 7.65 0.89 10.27
C GLU A 34 6.25 0.63 10.80
N HIS A 35 5.21 0.87 10.01
CA HIS A 35 3.83 0.66 10.43
C HIS A 35 3.19 -0.58 9.82
N LEU A 36 3.94 -1.37 9.06
CA LEU A 36 3.36 -2.52 8.39
C LEU A 36 2.87 -3.59 9.36
N ASP A 37 3.45 -3.65 10.54
CA ASP A 37 3.00 -4.61 11.54
C ASP A 37 1.63 -4.24 12.12
N ASP A 38 1.20 -3.01 11.88
CA ASP A 38 -0.10 -2.55 12.34
C ASP A 38 -1.19 -2.71 11.29
N VAL A 39 -0.88 -3.43 10.22
CA VAL A 39 -1.84 -3.71 9.14
C VAL A 39 -2.40 -5.10 9.33
N GLU A 40 -3.72 -5.21 9.28
CA GLU A 40 -4.39 -6.49 9.38
C GLU A 40 -5.29 -6.69 8.17
N LEU A 41 -5.19 -7.85 7.57
CA LEU A 41 -5.98 -8.20 6.40
C LEU A 41 -7.15 -9.06 6.85
N GLY A 42 -8.36 -8.52 6.70
CA GLY A 42 -9.58 -9.27 6.99
C GLY A 42 -10.12 -9.93 5.74
N ASP A 43 -11.37 -10.37 5.82
CA ASP A 43 -11.97 -11.08 4.70
C ASP A 43 -12.24 -10.15 3.52
N GLY A 44 -12.69 -8.95 3.77
CA GLY A 44 -13.02 -8.03 2.68
C GLY A 44 -12.43 -6.65 2.87
N HIS A 45 -11.53 -6.49 3.82
CA HIS A 45 -11.01 -5.17 4.12
C HIS A 45 -9.59 -5.26 4.65
N LEU A 46 -8.89 -4.13 4.58
CA LEU A 46 -7.59 -3.95 5.17
C LEU A 46 -7.73 -2.94 6.30
N ARG A 47 -7.23 -3.26 7.45
CA ARG A 47 -7.29 -2.35 8.60
C ARG A 47 -5.88 -1.89 8.91
N VAL A 48 -5.68 -0.58 8.97
CA VAL A 48 -4.37 0.01 9.22
C VAL A 48 -4.47 0.93 10.43
N ARG A 49 -3.63 0.66 11.44
CA ARG A 49 -3.57 1.52 12.61
C ARG A 49 -2.41 2.48 12.44
N MET A 50 -2.68 3.75 12.65
CA MET A 50 -1.70 4.81 12.38
C MET A 50 -1.66 5.77 13.55
N GLN A 51 -0.67 6.67 13.51
CA GLN A 51 -0.51 7.73 14.49
C GLN A 51 -0.49 7.17 15.92
N ASP A 52 0.32 6.13 16.09
CA ASP A 52 0.47 5.48 17.41
C ASP A 52 -0.85 4.98 17.95
N GLY A 53 -1.69 4.49 17.06
CA GLY A 53 -2.97 3.91 17.45
C GLY A 53 -4.10 4.91 17.58
N ARG A 54 -3.84 6.17 17.26
CA ARG A 54 -4.89 7.19 17.38
C ARG A 54 -5.85 7.18 16.23
N ALA A 55 -5.45 6.59 15.10
CA ALA A 55 -6.30 6.52 13.93
C ALA A 55 -6.30 5.11 13.40
N THR A 56 -7.46 4.64 12.97
CA THR A 56 -7.59 3.35 12.32
C THR A 56 -8.27 3.58 10.99
N VAL A 57 -7.65 3.13 9.92
CA VAL A 57 -8.17 3.31 8.57
C VAL A 57 -8.62 1.96 8.06
N TYR A 58 -9.82 1.91 7.50
CA TYR A 58 -10.37 0.71 6.90
C TYR A 58 -10.49 0.93 5.40
N LEU A 59 -9.88 0.02 4.64
CA LEU A 59 -9.91 0.08 3.19
C LEU A 59 -10.60 -1.17 2.67
N GLN A 60 -11.63 -1.00 1.85
CA GLN A 60 -12.33 -2.14 1.28
C GLN A 60 -11.52 -2.69 0.13
N LEU A 61 -11.31 -4.00 0.12
CA LEU A 61 -10.46 -4.62 -0.88
C LEU A 61 -10.98 -4.42 -2.29
N ASP A 62 -12.31 -4.45 -2.46
CA ASP A 62 -12.86 -4.30 -3.80
C ASP A 62 -12.77 -2.88 -4.33
N GLU A 63 -12.34 -1.93 -3.52
CA GLU A 63 -12.11 -0.57 -3.98
C GLU A 63 -10.64 -0.30 -4.26
N ILE A 64 -9.77 -1.20 -3.89
CA ILE A 64 -8.34 -1.06 -4.17
C ILE A 64 -8.08 -1.56 -5.58
N TYR A 65 -7.45 -0.73 -6.39
CA TYR A 65 -7.17 -1.12 -7.76
C TYR A 65 -5.68 -1.21 -8.07
N LYS A 66 -4.82 -0.74 -7.17
CA LYS A 66 -3.38 -0.78 -7.42
C LYS A 66 -2.63 -0.81 -6.10
N LEU A 67 -1.57 -1.59 -6.09
CA LEU A 67 -0.64 -1.65 -4.95
C LEU A 67 0.77 -1.53 -5.49
N ALA A 68 1.66 -0.93 -4.69
CA ALA A 68 3.06 -0.88 -5.04
C ALA A 68 3.89 -1.05 -3.78
N VAL A 69 4.92 -1.87 -3.87
CA VAL A 69 5.89 -2.03 -2.80
C VAL A 69 7.08 -1.15 -3.19
N GLU A 70 7.36 -0.15 -2.38
CA GLU A 70 8.35 0.87 -2.73
C GLU A 70 9.45 0.91 -1.70
N GLN A 71 10.66 0.68 -2.16
CA GLN A 71 11.82 0.80 -1.29
C GLN A 71 12.01 2.24 -0.89
N GLU A 72 12.60 2.44 0.26
CA GLU A 72 12.87 3.79 0.72
C GLU A 72 13.75 4.50 -0.30
N GLY A 73 13.36 5.72 -0.66
CA GLY A 73 14.08 6.46 -1.68
C GLY A 73 13.65 6.18 -3.10
N ALA A 74 12.77 5.20 -3.29
CA ALA A 74 12.28 4.90 -4.63
C ALA A 74 11.33 6.00 -5.09
N ARG A 75 11.26 6.18 -6.38
CA ARG A 75 10.30 7.11 -6.94
C ARG A 75 8.91 6.49 -6.85
N PRO A 76 7.90 7.30 -6.54
CA PRO A 76 6.54 6.75 -6.48
C PRO A 76 6.14 6.17 -7.83
N VAL A 77 5.58 4.98 -7.79
CA VAL A 77 5.14 4.31 -8.99
C VAL A 77 3.79 4.86 -9.40
N GLY A 78 3.59 5.09 -10.67
CA GLY A 78 2.31 5.54 -11.16
C GLY A 78 2.15 7.02 -11.28
N ILE A 79 3.14 7.76 -10.86
CA ILE A 79 3.12 9.16 -11.02
C ILE A 79 3.61 9.43 -12.38
N ARG A 80 2.93 9.67 -13.18
CA ARG A 80 3.31 9.88 -14.40
C ARG A 80 3.98 8.94 -14.94
N ALA A 81 3.58 8.10 -14.98
CA ALA A 81 4.25 7.15 -15.47
C ALA A 81 4.53 7.42 -16.80
N GLY A 82 4.70 7.68 -17.00
CA GLY A 82 4.95 7.89 -18.02
C GLY A 82 5.88 8.62 -18.44
N PHE A 83 6.04 8.77 -18.09
CA PHE A 83 6.63 9.30 -18.13
C PHE A 83 7.52 9.27 -18.32
N SER A 84 7.69 9.28 -18.36
CA SER A 84 8.37 9.27 -18.37
C SER A 84 9.02 8.76 -18.51
N VAL A 85 9.06 8.45 -18.76
CA VAL A 85 9.63 7.91 -18.76
C VAL A 85 10.22 7.94 -19.54
N GLY A 86 10.31 8.20 -19.84
CA GLY A 86 10.82 8.25 -20.34
C GLY A 86 11.57 8.86 -20.36
N ARG A 87 11.86 9.23 -20.28
CA ARG A 87 12.31 9.59 -19.97
C ARG A 87 12.92 9.45 -19.62
N SER A 88 13.00 9.34 -19.56
CA SER A 88 13.14 9.08 -19.01
C SER A 88 13.36 8.95 -18.97
#